data_3afaa4a62959cce13c2945d6cd6a7566
#
_entry.id   3afaa4a62959cce13c2945d6cd6a7566
#
_cell.length_a   1.000
_cell.length_b   1.000
_cell.length_c   1.000
_cell.angle_alpha   90.00
_cell.angle_beta   90.00
_cell.angle_gamma   90.00
#
_symmetry.space_group_name_H-M   'P 1'
#
loop_
_entity.id
_entity.type
_entity.pdbx_description
1 polymer ?
#
loop_
_entity_poly.entity_id
_entity_poly.type
_entity_poly.pdbx_seq_one_letter_code
_entity_poly.pdbx_strand_id
1 'polypeptide(L)'
;MSTRSIWEQIQQIAIVWTYQDEQQIRAFVKAIDLLLQRKKFKHALIVVNVPKDLDKKTLPPHFLIYYNSPSDFSLFGKLKDVQLEAELQKKYDLLLWFGTPDSKIKGYLQKSKIKQWLGINEVDPLFDMLLNTQQTEPAAQLEFIQHTLQRIQS
;
A
#
# COMPACT_ATOMS: atom_id res chain seq x y z
N MET A 1 -28.52 7.62 14.04
CA MET A 1 -27.13 7.75 13.57
C MET A 1 -26.54 6.41 13.30
N SER A 2 -26.11 6.18 12.08
CA SER A 2 -25.38 4.97 11.79
C SER A 2 -23.91 5.14 12.15
N THR A 3 -23.41 4.23 12.97
CA THR A 3 -21.99 4.17 13.25
C THR A 3 -21.37 3.20 12.29
N ARG A 4 -20.48 3.69 11.42
CA ARG A 4 -19.76 2.86 10.49
C ARG A 4 -18.35 2.63 11.02
N SER A 5 -17.82 1.45 10.77
CA SER A 5 -16.41 1.18 11.05
C SER A 5 -15.53 1.94 10.07
N ILE A 6 -14.27 2.11 10.43
CA ILE A 6 -13.29 2.70 9.51
C ILE A 6 -13.26 1.91 8.21
N TRP A 7 -13.28 0.57 8.31
CA TRP A 7 -13.23 -0.30 7.13
C TRP A 7 -14.40 -0.05 6.16
N GLU A 8 -15.60 0.10 6.68
CA GLU A 8 -16.78 0.34 5.84
C GLU A 8 -16.72 1.66 5.10
N GLN A 9 -16.04 2.66 5.67
CA GLN A 9 -15.96 4.00 5.10
C GLN A 9 -14.88 4.15 4.05
N ILE A 10 -13.96 3.19 3.94
CA ILE A 10 -12.86 3.27 2.98
C ILE A 10 -13.39 2.94 1.58
N GLN A 11 -13.30 3.91 0.68
CA GLN A 11 -13.64 3.74 -0.71
C GLN A 11 -12.43 3.80 -1.63
N GLN A 12 -11.39 4.53 -1.21
CA GLN A 12 -10.16 4.73 -1.98
C GLN A 12 -8.99 4.34 -1.09
N ILE A 13 -8.26 3.31 -1.49
CA ILE A 13 -7.17 2.75 -0.68
C ILE A 13 -5.86 2.80 -1.45
N ALA A 14 -4.78 3.13 -0.74
CA ALA A 14 -3.41 3.01 -1.22
C ALA A 14 -2.67 2.02 -0.34
N ILE A 15 -1.89 1.15 -0.95
CA ILE A 15 -1.09 0.16 -0.23
C ILE A 15 0.35 0.24 -0.73
N VAL A 16 1.29 0.35 0.20
CA VAL A 16 2.72 0.31 -0.10
C VAL A 16 3.30 -0.95 0.53
N TRP A 17 3.90 -1.78 -0.30
CA TRP A 17 4.51 -3.05 0.10
C TRP A 17 5.99 -3.04 -0.24
N THR A 18 6.81 -3.66 0.58
CA THR A 18 8.25 -3.77 0.32
C THR A 18 8.59 -5.20 -0.10
N TYR A 19 9.18 -5.33 -1.29
CA TYR A 19 9.60 -6.63 -1.81
C TYR A 19 10.64 -7.26 -0.90
N GLN A 20 10.49 -8.53 -0.61
CA GLN A 20 11.45 -9.31 0.16
C GLN A 20 12.02 -10.46 -0.65
N ASP A 21 11.15 -11.27 -1.26
CA ASP A 21 11.54 -12.39 -2.11
C ASP A 21 10.42 -12.74 -3.08
N GLU A 22 10.73 -13.64 -4.01
CA GLU A 22 9.79 -14.04 -5.06
C GLU A 22 8.56 -14.75 -4.51
N GLN A 23 8.74 -15.60 -3.53
CA GLN A 23 7.63 -16.35 -2.94
C GLN A 23 6.65 -15.40 -2.25
N GLN A 24 7.16 -14.43 -1.50
CA GLN A 24 6.33 -13.50 -0.77
C GLN A 24 5.57 -12.56 -1.70
N ILE A 25 6.20 -12.07 -2.77
CA ILE A 25 5.49 -11.17 -3.69
C ILE A 25 4.36 -11.91 -4.41
N ARG A 26 4.53 -13.17 -4.74
CA ARG A 26 3.45 -13.98 -5.34
C ARG A 26 2.30 -14.16 -4.34
N ALA A 27 2.62 -14.41 -3.08
CA ALA A 27 1.61 -14.52 -2.03
C ALA A 27 0.89 -13.19 -1.81
N PHE A 28 1.62 -12.08 -1.89
CA PHE A 28 1.04 -10.75 -1.76
C PHE A 28 0.04 -10.46 -2.90
N VAL A 29 0.40 -10.77 -4.14
CA VAL A 29 -0.49 -10.56 -5.28
C VAL A 29 -1.79 -11.35 -5.12
N LYS A 30 -1.70 -12.59 -4.65
CA LYS A 30 -2.90 -13.41 -4.37
C LYS A 30 -3.73 -12.79 -3.25
N ALA A 31 -3.07 -12.28 -2.21
CA ALA A 31 -3.76 -11.64 -1.09
C ALA A 31 -4.51 -10.38 -1.53
N ILE A 32 -3.91 -9.59 -2.43
CA ILE A 32 -4.55 -8.41 -3.01
C ILE A 32 -5.79 -8.83 -3.80
N ASP A 33 -5.70 -9.86 -4.61
CA ASP A 33 -6.87 -10.34 -5.38
C ASP A 33 -8.01 -10.76 -4.45
N LEU A 34 -7.69 -11.43 -3.36
CA LEU A 34 -8.72 -11.81 -2.36
C LEU A 34 -9.33 -10.58 -1.70
N LEU A 35 -8.51 -9.59 -1.36
CA LEU A 35 -9.01 -8.35 -0.77
C LEU A 35 -9.97 -7.63 -1.71
N LEU A 36 -9.62 -7.54 -2.99
CA LEU A 36 -10.44 -6.87 -3.99
C LEU A 36 -11.74 -7.63 -4.30
N GLN A 37 -11.76 -8.94 -4.06
CA GLN A 37 -12.99 -9.74 -4.18
C GLN A 37 -13.92 -9.51 -2.99
N ARG A 38 -13.37 -9.32 -1.79
CA ARG A 38 -14.16 -9.15 -0.57
C ARG A 38 -14.75 -7.76 -0.42
N LYS A 39 -14.11 -6.75 -1.02
CA LYS A 39 -14.57 -5.38 -0.91
C LYS A 39 -14.34 -4.63 -2.21
N LYS A 40 -15.39 -3.98 -2.70
CA LYS A 40 -15.28 -3.12 -3.88
C LYS A 40 -14.81 -1.74 -3.47
N PHE A 41 -13.57 -1.41 -3.81
CA PHE A 41 -13.08 -0.05 -3.68
C PHE A 41 -13.43 0.74 -4.94
N LYS A 42 -13.74 2.01 -4.79
CA LYS A 42 -13.87 2.91 -5.92
C LYS A 42 -12.55 3.03 -6.66
N HIS A 43 -11.44 3.04 -5.90
CA HIS A 43 -10.12 3.15 -6.45
C HIS A 43 -9.12 2.51 -5.50
N ALA A 44 -8.14 1.82 -6.06
CA ALA A 44 -7.05 1.21 -5.32
C ALA A 44 -5.74 1.47 -6.04
N LEU A 45 -4.75 1.90 -5.28
CA LEU A 45 -3.37 2.08 -5.75
C LEU A 45 -2.47 1.17 -4.94
N ILE A 46 -1.69 0.35 -5.60
CA ILE A 46 -0.74 -0.53 -4.91
C ILE A 46 0.64 -0.28 -5.48
N VAL A 47 1.56 0.11 -4.61
CA VAL A 47 2.95 0.34 -4.97
C VAL A 47 3.81 -0.69 -4.24
N VAL A 48 4.60 -1.42 -4.98
CA VAL A 48 5.57 -2.37 -4.42
C VAL A 48 6.97 -1.81 -4.62
N ASN A 49 7.64 -1.51 -3.53
CA ASN A 49 9.03 -1.07 -3.58
C ASN A 49 9.94 -2.25 -3.83
N VAL A 50 10.71 -2.21 -4.90
CA VAL A 50 11.61 -3.28 -5.31
C VAL A 50 13.06 -2.79 -5.36
N PRO A 51 14.04 -3.69 -5.17
CA PRO A 51 15.44 -3.32 -5.28
C PRO A 51 15.81 -2.83 -6.67
N LYS A 52 16.82 -1.98 -6.74
CA LYS A 52 17.30 -1.40 -7.99
C LYS A 52 17.67 -2.44 -9.03
N ASP A 53 18.27 -3.55 -8.60
CA ASP A 53 18.82 -4.57 -9.50
C ASP A 53 17.81 -5.66 -9.87
N LEU A 54 16.60 -5.57 -9.36
CA LEU A 54 15.57 -6.56 -9.66
C LEU A 54 14.98 -6.32 -11.06
N ASP A 55 14.92 -7.36 -11.87
CA ASP A 55 14.26 -7.29 -13.18
C ASP A 55 12.74 -7.37 -12.97
N LYS A 56 12.07 -6.25 -13.23
CA LYS A 56 10.61 -6.17 -13.03
C LYS A 56 9.84 -7.12 -13.92
N LYS A 57 10.43 -7.60 -15.03
CA LYS A 57 9.78 -8.55 -15.93
C LYS A 57 9.58 -9.91 -15.29
N THR A 58 10.33 -10.21 -14.22
CA THR A 58 10.18 -11.47 -13.48
C THR A 58 9.07 -11.42 -12.43
N LEU A 59 8.50 -10.24 -12.18
CA LEU A 59 7.49 -10.03 -11.15
C LEU A 59 6.10 -10.38 -11.67
N PRO A 60 5.20 -10.89 -10.80
CA PRO A 60 3.85 -11.22 -11.25
C PRO A 60 3.12 -9.95 -11.72
N PRO A 61 2.58 -9.96 -12.93
CA PRO A 61 1.87 -8.80 -13.44
C PRO A 61 0.52 -8.63 -12.75
N HIS A 62 0.14 -7.38 -12.51
CA HIS A 62 -1.16 -7.04 -11.95
C HIS A 62 -1.51 -5.62 -12.36
N PHE A 63 -2.73 -5.40 -12.86
CA PHE A 63 -3.10 -4.11 -13.44
C PHE A 63 -3.18 -2.97 -12.43
N LEU A 64 -3.30 -3.25 -11.13
CA LEU A 64 -3.32 -2.23 -10.08
C LEU A 64 -1.99 -2.05 -9.37
N ILE A 65 -0.98 -2.89 -9.65
CA ILE A 65 0.30 -2.86 -8.95
C ILE A 65 1.34 -2.14 -9.78
N TYR A 66 1.98 -1.16 -9.17
CA TYR A 66 3.14 -0.46 -9.72
C TYR A 66 4.39 -0.93 -8.98
N TYR A 67 5.29 -1.60 -9.67
CA TYR A 67 6.59 -1.97 -9.11
C TYR A 67 7.52 -0.79 -9.28
N ASN A 68 7.99 -0.25 -8.17
CA ASN A 68 8.78 0.98 -8.14
C ASN A 68 10.14 0.72 -7.51
N SER A 69 11.19 1.13 -8.19
CA SER A 69 12.57 0.99 -7.72
C SER A 69 13.25 2.35 -7.65
N PRO A 70 14.41 2.46 -6.99
CA PRO A 70 15.17 3.73 -6.98
C PRO A 70 15.53 4.23 -8.38
N SER A 71 15.67 3.34 -9.37
CA SER A 71 15.98 3.73 -10.74
C SER A 71 14.80 4.35 -11.49
N ASP A 72 13.60 4.31 -10.93
CA ASP A 72 12.41 4.90 -11.54
C ASP A 72 12.31 6.41 -11.26
N PHE A 73 13.28 6.97 -10.59
CA PHE A 73 13.36 8.40 -10.35
C PHE A 73 14.53 9.01 -11.11
N SER A 74 14.35 10.25 -11.56
CA SER A 74 15.43 11.01 -12.20
C SER A 74 16.49 11.42 -11.17
N LEU A 75 17.60 11.99 -11.65
CA LEU A 75 18.65 12.51 -10.77
C LEU A 75 18.13 13.58 -9.80
N PHE A 76 17.07 14.28 -10.19
CA PHE A 76 16.46 15.32 -9.36
C PHE A 76 15.28 14.78 -8.54
N GLY A 77 15.14 13.47 -8.46
CA GLY A 77 14.08 12.84 -7.65
C GLY A 77 12.71 12.83 -8.29
N LYS A 78 12.61 13.14 -9.58
CA LYS A 78 11.32 13.12 -10.27
C LYS A 78 10.97 11.71 -10.73
N LEU A 79 9.75 11.28 -10.43
CA LEU A 79 9.23 9.99 -10.85
C LEU A 79 9.08 9.93 -12.37
N LYS A 80 9.62 8.88 -13.00
CA LYS A 80 9.59 8.72 -14.45
C LYS A 80 8.27 8.18 -14.97
N ASP A 81 7.57 7.38 -14.17
CA ASP A 81 6.30 6.78 -14.55
C ASP A 81 5.18 7.81 -14.42
N VAL A 82 4.75 8.36 -15.55
CA VAL A 82 3.72 9.40 -15.60
C VAL A 82 2.38 8.86 -15.09
N GLN A 83 2.07 7.61 -15.36
CA GLN A 83 0.83 7.00 -14.94
C GLN A 83 0.78 6.84 -13.41
N LEU A 84 1.87 6.37 -12.81
CA LEU A 84 1.96 6.27 -11.36
C LEU A 84 1.89 7.65 -10.71
N GLU A 85 2.55 8.64 -11.29
CA GLU A 85 2.49 10.01 -10.78
C GLU A 85 1.05 10.53 -10.75
N ALA A 86 0.29 10.27 -11.81
CA ALA A 86 -1.11 10.65 -11.87
C ALA A 86 -1.94 9.95 -10.77
N GLU A 87 -1.68 8.67 -10.53
CA GLU A 87 -2.36 7.93 -9.47
C GLU A 87 -2.05 8.50 -8.09
N LEU A 88 -0.81 8.95 -7.87
CA LEU A 88 -0.38 9.53 -6.60
C LEU A 88 -1.00 10.90 -6.32
N GLN A 89 -1.60 11.54 -7.33
CA GLN A 89 -2.28 12.82 -7.16
C GLN A 89 -3.75 12.68 -6.77
N LYS A 90 -4.28 11.47 -6.77
CA LYS A 90 -5.68 11.23 -6.39
C LYS A 90 -5.85 11.24 -4.88
N LYS A 91 -7.11 11.24 -4.43
CA LYS A 91 -7.44 11.21 -3.00
C LYS A 91 -7.54 9.78 -2.52
N TYR A 92 -7.05 9.53 -1.30
CA TYR A 92 -7.14 8.21 -0.66
C TYR A 92 -7.65 8.37 0.76
N ASP A 93 -8.59 7.50 1.13
CA ASP A 93 -9.13 7.48 2.49
C ASP A 93 -8.14 6.86 3.47
N LEU A 94 -7.37 5.89 3.01
CA LEU A 94 -6.44 5.15 3.83
C LEU A 94 -5.22 4.75 3.01
N LEU A 95 -4.04 4.91 3.62
CA LEU A 95 -2.79 4.35 3.13
C LEU A 95 -2.32 3.30 4.13
N LEU A 96 -2.09 2.08 3.65
CA LEU A 96 -1.45 1.01 4.41
C LEU A 96 0.00 0.92 3.98
N TRP A 97 0.92 1.02 4.95
CA TRP A 97 2.35 0.94 4.66
C TRP A 97 2.96 -0.26 5.35
N PHE A 98 3.54 -1.15 4.56
CA PHE A 98 4.26 -2.34 5.02
C PHE A 98 5.74 -2.14 4.77
N GLY A 99 6.54 -2.20 5.81
CA GLY A 99 7.98 -2.01 5.73
C GLY A 99 8.43 -0.62 6.16
N THR A 100 9.72 -0.36 6.05
CA THR A 100 10.31 0.89 6.49
C THR A 100 9.91 2.05 5.56
N PRO A 101 9.40 3.16 6.09
CA PRO A 101 8.94 4.27 5.26
C PRO A 101 10.07 5.22 4.84
N ASP A 102 11.13 4.68 4.25
CA ASP A 102 12.30 5.44 3.82
C ASP A 102 12.50 5.48 2.30
N SER A 103 11.53 5.05 1.54
CA SER A 103 11.62 5.04 0.09
C SER A 103 11.35 6.43 -0.51
N LYS A 104 11.82 6.63 -1.76
CA LYS A 104 11.58 7.88 -2.47
C LYS A 104 10.10 8.16 -2.73
N ILE A 105 9.30 7.11 -2.83
CA ILE A 105 7.86 7.25 -3.03
C ILE A 105 7.17 7.94 -1.85
N LYS A 106 7.78 7.87 -0.67
CA LYS A 106 7.26 8.52 0.53
C LYS A 106 7.02 10.02 0.31
N GLY A 107 7.98 10.69 -0.34
CA GLY A 107 7.85 12.12 -0.60
C GLY A 107 6.64 12.46 -1.48
N TYR A 108 6.37 11.63 -2.47
CA TYR A 108 5.17 11.79 -3.30
C TYR A 108 3.90 11.57 -2.51
N LEU A 109 3.90 10.54 -1.66
CA LEU A 109 2.72 10.22 -0.83
C LEU A 109 2.45 11.31 0.20
N GLN A 110 3.49 11.93 0.76
CA GLN A 110 3.32 13.04 1.69
C GLN A 110 2.68 14.27 1.04
N LYS A 111 2.87 14.45 -0.26
CA LYS A 111 2.24 15.53 -1.03
C LYS A 111 0.86 15.14 -1.54
N SER A 112 0.49 13.88 -1.42
CA SER A 112 -0.81 13.37 -1.88
C SER A 112 -1.91 13.70 -0.87
N LYS A 113 -3.15 13.56 -1.31
CA LYS A 113 -4.32 13.80 -0.45
C LYS A 113 -4.72 12.50 0.21
N ILE A 114 -4.02 12.14 1.27
CA ILE A 114 -4.27 10.92 2.04
C ILE A 114 -4.84 11.30 3.39
N LYS A 115 -6.03 10.79 3.69
CA LYS A 115 -6.73 11.14 4.91
C LYS A 115 -6.11 10.50 6.14
N GLN A 116 -5.67 9.24 6.03
CA GLN A 116 -5.15 8.51 7.18
C GLN A 116 -4.01 7.59 6.75
N TRP A 117 -2.90 7.63 7.50
CA TRP A 117 -1.72 6.80 7.28
C TRP A 117 -1.66 5.73 8.36
N LEU A 118 -1.58 4.48 7.95
CA LEU A 118 -1.51 3.35 8.85
C LEU A 118 -0.26 2.52 8.58
N GLY A 119 0.60 2.42 9.57
CA GLY A 119 1.84 1.63 9.50
C GLY A 119 1.64 0.24 10.09
N ILE A 120 2.25 -0.75 9.45
CA ILE A 120 2.19 -2.15 9.89
C ILE A 120 3.56 -2.55 10.41
N ASN A 121 3.64 -2.83 11.71
CA ASN A 121 4.86 -3.28 12.40
C ASN A 121 6.02 -2.28 12.33
N GLU A 122 5.76 -1.02 12.04
CA GLU A 122 6.79 0.02 11.96
C GLU A 122 6.36 1.23 12.77
N VAL A 123 7.26 1.73 13.60
CA VAL A 123 7.04 2.95 14.38
C VAL A 123 7.67 4.12 13.64
N ASP A 124 6.85 5.09 13.26
CA ASP A 124 7.31 6.30 12.58
C ASP A 124 6.29 7.40 12.82
N PRO A 125 6.74 8.66 13.09
CA PRO A 125 5.81 9.79 13.31
C PRO A 125 4.89 10.07 12.12
N LEU A 126 5.21 9.50 10.95
CA LEU A 126 4.42 9.67 9.74
C LEU A 126 3.05 9.00 9.85
N PHE A 127 2.93 7.96 10.66
CA PHE A 127 1.71 7.18 10.76
C PHE A 127 0.74 7.74 11.80
N ASP A 128 -0.52 7.88 11.40
CA ASP A 128 -1.60 8.26 12.31
C ASP A 128 -2.02 7.09 13.20
N MET A 129 -1.84 5.87 12.70
CA MET A 129 -2.20 4.65 13.41
C MET A 129 -1.14 3.58 13.14
N LEU A 130 -0.85 2.79 14.17
CA LEU A 130 0.08 1.67 14.06
C LEU A 130 -0.66 0.39 14.39
N LEU A 131 -0.49 -0.63 13.56
CA LEU A 131 -0.97 -1.97 13.84
C LEU A 131 0.21 -2.92 13.88
N ASN A 132 0.26 -3.73 14.92
CA ASN A 132 1.30 -4.74 15.07
C ASN A 132 0.67 -6.12 14.92
N THR A 133 1.30 -6.97 14.14
CA THR A 133 0.89 -8.35 13.98
C THR A 133 2.09 -9.26 13.88
N GLN A 134 1.98 -10.47 14.41
CA GLN A 134 3.00 -11.50 14.26
C GLN A 134 2.78 -12.34 13.00
N GLN A 135 1.68 -12.11 12.29
CA GLN A 135 1.43 -12.79 11.03
C GLN A 135 2.47 -12.41 9.99
N THR A 136 3.00 -13.39 9.28
CA THR A 136 4.01 -13.18 8.25
C THR A 136 3.46 -13.34 6.83
N GLU A 137 2.36 -14.09 6.69
CA GLU A 137 1.73 -14.30 5.39
C GLU A 137 0.93 -13.06 4.97
N PRO A 138 1.09 -12.59 3.73
CA PRO A 138 0.37 -11.39 3.28
C PRO A 138 -1.14 -11.46 3.44
N ALA A 139 -1.76 -12.60 3.12
CA ALA A 139 -3.20 -12.74 3.26
C ALA A 139 -3.64 -12.60 4.72
N ALA A 140 -2.88 -13.20 5.65
CA ALA A 140 -3.19 -13.13 7.07
C ALA A 140 -3.00 -11.69 7.61
N GLN A 141 -2.00 -10.98 7.12
CA GLN A 141 -1.79 -9.58 7.51
C GLN A 141 -2.93 -8.69 7.05
N LEU A 142 -3.36 -8.82 5.81
CA LEU A 142 -4.47 -8.03 5.27
C LEU A 142 -5.78 -8.36 5.99
N GLU A 143 -6.00 -9.62 6.30
CA GLU A 143 -7.18 -10.06 7.04
C GLU A 143 -7.19 -9.48 8.47
N PHE A 144 -6.04 -9.49 9.15
CA PHE A 144 -5.91 -8.88 10.47
C PHE A 144 -6.23 -7.39 10.43
N ILE A 145 -5.72 -6.67 9.43
CA ILE A 145 -5.98 -5.24 9.26
C ILE A 145 -7.47 -5.01 9.04
N GLN A 146 -8.08 -5.78 8.16
CA GLN A 146 -9.51 -5.68 7.89
C GLN A 146 -10.34 -5.87 9.16
N HIS A 147 -10.08 -6.95 9.90
CA HIS A 147 -10.81 -7.24 11.13
C HIS A 147 -10.62 -6.14 12.17
N THR A 148 -9.41 -5.61 12.30
CA THR A 148 -9.13 -4.54 13.25
C THR A 148 -9.89 -3.27 12.88
N LEU A 149 -9.85 -2.87 11.61
CA LEU A 149 -10.53 -1.65 11.16
C LEU A 149 -12.05 -1.79 11.16
N GLN A 150 -12.57 -3.01 11.08
CA GLN A 150 -14.01 -3.27 11.23
C GLN A 150 -14.50 -3.02 12.65
N ARG A 151 -13.63 -3.10 13.64
CA ARG A 151 -13.97 -2.88 15.04
C ARG A 151 -13.82 -1.44 15.49
N ILE A 152 -13.16 -0.60 14.71
CA ILE A 152 -12.93 0.80 15.04
C ILE A 152 -13.97 1.66 14.34
N GLN A 153 -14.71 2.42 15.13
CA GLN A 153 -15.71 3.35 14.62
C GLN A 153 -15.10 4.75 14.52
N SER A 154 -15.48 5.47 13.51
CA SER A 154 -15.00 6.84 13.33
C SER A 154 -16.04 7.86 13.78
#